data_1fd6b629a28004d5a07bb3dc0de690da
#
_entry.id   1fd6b629a28004d5a07bb3dc0de690da
#
_cell.length_a   1.000
_cell.length_b   1.000
_cell.length_c   1.000
_cell.angle_alpha   90.00
_cell.angle_beta   90.00
_cell.angle_gamma   90.00
#
_symmetry.space_group_name_H-M   'P 1'
#
loop_
_entity.id
_entity.type
_entity.pdbx_description
1 polymer ?
#
loop_
_entity_poly.entity_id
_entity_poly.type
_entity_poly.pdbx_seq_one_letter_code
_entity_poly.pdbx_strand_id
1 'polypeptide(L)'
;MKRNRVVIYISVVTEIILVVLCVIKYIPVYNIYIGKLRAKDLIERLETYKKQHGEYPETLKPIGFPKAEIGEYVEYKGTCYYYTRQSECDFELLIPDGLDSPIYYSLAEKWFS
;
A
#
# COMPACT_ATOMS: atom_id res chain seq x y z
N MET A 1 4.68 -8.01 51.72
CA MET A 1 5.17 -6.95 50.84
C MET A 1 5.85 -7.45 49.58
N LYS A 2 6.66 -8.51 49.66
CA LYS A 2 7.22 -9.13 48.44
C LYS A 2 6.15 -9.65 47.47
N ARG A 3 5.02 -10.09 47.99
CA ARG A 3 3.88 -10.62 47.24
C ARG A 3 3.22 -9.57 46.36
N ASN A 4 3.08 -8.34 46.82
CA ASN A 4 2.48 -7.24 46.09
C ASN A 4 3.36 -6.76 44.93
N ARG A 5 4.68 -6.79 45.10
CA ARG A 5 5.62 -6.44 44.03
C ARG A 5 5.57 -7.44 42.85
N VAL A 6 5.50 -8.73 43.15
CA VAL A 6 5.41 -9.79 42.17
C VAL A 6 4.10 -9.66 41.35
N VAL A 7 2.99 -9.40 42.03
CA VAL A 7 1.68 -9.19 41.38
C VAL A 7 1.72 -7.98 40.47
N ILE A 8 2.31 -6.87 40.88
CA ILE A 8 2.47 -5.66 40.06
C ILE A 8 3.32 -5.94 38.84
N TYR A 9 4.46 -6.65 38.99
CA TYR A 9 5.30 -7.04 37.85
C TYR A 9 4.58 -7.89 36.83
N ILE A 10 3.84 -8.90 37.26
CA ILE A 10 3.06 -9.78 36.37
C ILE A 10 2.02 -8.97 35.65
N SER A 11 1.31 -8.06 36.30
CA SER A 11 0.29 -7.20 35.71
C SER A 11 0.88 -6.29 34.64
N VAL A 12 1.99 -5.61 34.92
CA VAL A 12 2.67 -4.73 33.97
C VAL A 12 3.18 -5.50 32.74
N VAL A 13 3.82 -6.65 32.95
CA VAL A 13 4.32 -7.51 31.86
C VAL A 13 3.16 -7.98 30.97
N THR A 14 2.04 -8.40 31.57
CA THR A 14 0.86 -8.83 30.83
C THR A 14 0.30 -7.71 29.94
N GLU A 15 0.19 -6.49 30.48
CA GLU A 15 -0.26 -5.32 29.72
C GLU A 15 0.66 -5.02 28.53
N ILE A 16 1.98 -5.05 28.74
CA ILE A 16 2.97 -4.82 27.68
C ILE A 16 2.82 -5.86 26.57
N ILE A 17 2.67 -7.13 26.91
CA ILE A 17 2.47 -8.22 25.93
C ILE A 17 1.19 -7.99 25.12
N LEU A 18 0.09 -7.62 25.77
CA LEU A 18 -1.17 -7.34 25.08
C LEU A 18 -1.05 -6.17 24.10
N VAL A 19 -0.39 -5.10 24.50
CA VAL A 19 -0.15 -3.93 23.64
C VAL A 19 0.70 -4.31 22.44
N VAL A 20 1.78 -5.06 22.64
CA VAL A 20 2.66 -5.53 21.56
C VAL A 20 1.90 -6.41 20.58
N LEU A 21 1.07 -7.34 21.07
CA LEU A 21 0.25 -8.20 20.20
C LEU A 21 -0.75 -7.39 19.38
N CYS A 22 -1.38 -6.38 19.98
CA CYS A 22 -2.28 -5.47 19.26
C CYS A 22 -1.56 -4.70 18.17
N VAL A 23 -0.38 -4.15 18.46
CA VAL A 23 0.42 -3.41 17.48
C VAL A 23 0.80 -4.31 16.30
N ILE A 24 1.29 -5.52 16.57
CA ILE A 24 1.65 -6.49 15.51
C ILE A 24 0.45 -6.82 14.63
N LYS A 25 -0.73 -6.98 15.22
CA LYS A 25 -1.97 -7.27 14.48
C LYS A 25 -2.38 -6.14 13.55
N TYR A 26 -2.21 -4.87 13.96
CA TYR A 26 -2.65 -3.71 13.18
C TYR A 26 -1.61 -3.16 12.20
N ILE A 27 -0.34 -3.54 12.30
CA ILE A 27 0.71 -3.08 11.38
C ILE A 27 0.38 -3.38 9.90
N PRO A 28 -0.07 -4.59 9.50
CA PRO A 28 -0.41 -4.87 8.11
C PRO A 28 -1.53 -3.97 7.58
N VAL A 29 -2.57 -3.74 8.39
CA VAL A 29 -3.69 -2.85 8.03
C VAL A 29 -3.21 -1.42 7.82
N TYR A 30 -2.35 -0.94 8.72
CA TYR A 30 -1.74 0.39 8.62
C TYR A 30 -0.89 0.53 7.35
N ASN A 31 -0.07 -0.47 7.03
CA ASN A 31 0.78 -0.45 5.83
C ASN A 31 -0.04 -0.41 4.54
N ILE A 32 -1.15 -1.14 4.47
CA ILE A 32 -2.08 -1.10 3.34
C ILE A 32 -2.71 0.29 3.22
N TYR A 33 -3.15 0.87 4.33
CA TYR A 33 -3.74 2.21 4.36
C TYR A 33 -2.76 3.28 3.84
N ILE A 34 -1.52 3.26 4.35
CA ILE A 34 -0.47 4.18 3.91
C ILE A 34 -0.11 3.95 2.44
N GLY A 35 -0.06 2.69 1.99
CA GLY A 35 0.16 2.35 0.59
C GLY A 35 -0.91 2.94 -0.32
N LYS A 36 -2.18 2.87 0.06
CA LYS A 36 -3.28 3.47 -0.69
C LYS A 36 -3.20 4.99 -0.72
N LEU A 37 -2.81 5.64 0.37
CA LEU A 37 -2.61 7.09 0.40
C LEU A 37 -1.49 7.54 -0.53
N ARG A 38 -0.38 6.81 -0.56
CA ARG A 38 0.74 7.10 -1.47
C ARG A 38 0.37 6.84 -2.92
N ALA A 39 -0.42 5.79 -3.16
CA ALA A 39 -0.92 5.47 -4.50
C ALA A 39 -1.80 6.57 -5.08
N LYS A 40 -2.47 7.35 -4.24
CA LYS A 40 -3.30 8.48 -4.70
C LYS A 40 -2.48 9.47 -5.54
N ASP A 41 -1.25 9.77 -5.14
CA ASP A 41 -0.36 10.63 -5.91
C ASP A 41 0.00 10.00 -7.26
N LEU A 42 0.29 8.69 -7.31
CA LEU A 42 0.54 7.97 -8.54
C LEU A 42 -0.67 7.99 -9.48
N ILE A 43 -1.85 7.77 -8.92
CA ILE A 43 -3.11 7.79 -9.68
C ILE A 43 -3.36 9.18 -10.26
N GLU A 44 -3.13 10.25 -9.51
CA GLU A 44 -3.25 11.62 -10.00
C GLU A 44 -2.29 11.89 -11.15
N ARG A 45 -1.05 11.42 -11.06
CA ARG A 45 -0.07 11.55 -12.15
C ARG A 45 -0.49 10.80 -13.40
N LEU A 46 -1.05 9.61 -13.25
CA LEU A 46 -1.59 8.80 -14.35
C LEU A 46 -2.77 9.49 -15.02
N GLU A 47 -3.69 10.06 -14.24
CA GLU A 47 -4.83 10.81 -14.76
C GLU A 47 -4.38 12.08 -15.52
N THR A 48 -3.39 12.78 -15.00
CA THR A 48 -2.81 13.95 -15.65
C THR A 48 -2.16 13.57 -16.98
N TYR A 49 -1.41 12.47 -17.02
CA TYR A 49 -0.81 11.94 -18.23
C TYR A 49 -1.87 11.64 -19.29
N LYS A 50 -2.95 10.95 -18.92
CA LYS A 50 -4.07 10.64 -19.81
C LYS A 50 -4.71 11.90 -20.38
N LYS A 51 -4.93 12.93 -19.57
CA LYS A 51 -5.48 14.21 -20.03
C LYS A 51 -4.59 14.89 -21.07
N GLN A 52 -3.27 14.77 -20.93
CA GLN A 52 -2.29 15.38 -21.83
C GLN A 52 -2.08 14.59 -23.12
N HIS A 53 -2.13 13.25 -23.03
CA HIS A 53 -1.76 12.35 -24.14
C HIS A 53 -2.93 11.55 -24.72
N GLY A 54 -4.10 11.58 -24.08
CA GLY A 54 -5.29 10.85 -24.53
C GLY A 54 -5.34 9.39 -24.09
N GLU A 55 -4.28 8.85 -23.52
CA GLU A 55 -4.18 7.46 -23.06
C GLU A 55 -3.32 7.34 -21.83
N TYR A 56 -3.48 6.24 -21.09
CA TYR A 56 -2.58 5.91 -19.99
C TYR A 56 -1.24 5.40 -20.53
N PRO A 57 -0.12 5.63 -19.83
CA PRO A 57 1.18 5.13 -20.27
C PRO A 57 1.28 3.60 -20.12
N GLU A 58 2.09 2.95 -20.96
CA GLU A 58 2.33 1.51 -20.84
C GLU A 58 3.11 1.15 -19.60
N THR A 59 3.98 2.05 -19.14
CA THR A 59 4.79 1.90 -17.93
C THR A 59 4.72 3.17 -17.10
N LEU A 60 5.28 3.13 -15.89
CA LEU A 60 5.36 4.31 -15.03
C LEU A 60 6.55 5.23 -15.36
N LYS A 61 7.33 4.92 -16.39
CA LYS A 61 8.47 5.75 -16.81
C LYS A 61 8.13 7.22 -17.04
N PRO A 62 7.07 7.55 -17.82
CA PRO A 62 6.77 8.94 -18.12
C PRO A 62 6.34 9.78 -16.92
N ILE A 63 5.87 9.15 -15.85
CA ILE A 63 5.38 9.86 -14.67
C ILE A 63 6.40 9.97 -13.54
N GLY A 64 7.68 9.65 -13.80
CA GLY A 64 8.76 9.86 -12.86
C GLY A 64 9.47 8.61 -12.35
N PHE A 65 9.28 7.46 -13.02
CA PHE A 65 9.92 6.19 -12.65
C PHE A 65 10.76 5.64 -13.81
N PRO A 66 11.97 6.18 -14.04
CA PRO A 66 12.75 5.86 -15.24
C PRO A 66 13.19 4.39 -15.35
N LYS A 67 13.17 3.65 -14.25
CA LYS A 67 13.54 2.23 -14.21
C LYS A 67 12.33 1.30 -14.28
N ALA A 68 11.12 1.81 -14.43
CA ALA A 68 9.90 1.02 -14.47
C ALA A 68 9.75 0.33 -15.83
N GLU A 69 9.85 -1.00 -15.86
CA GLU A 69 9.61 -1.83 -17.04
C GLU A 69 8.28 -2.56 -16.94
N ILE A 70 7.77 -3.05 -18.07
CA ILE A 70 6.55 -3.86 -18.09
C ILE A 70 6.78 -5.15 -17.30
N GLY A 71 5.87 -5.46 -16.37
CA GLY A 71 5.95 -6.66 -15.54
C GLY A 71 6.85 -6.53 -14.32
N GLU A 72 7.36 -5.36 -14.02
CA GLU A 72 8.19 -5.11 -12.83
C GLU A 72 7.47 -4.30 -11.78
N TYR A 73 7.87 -4.51 -10.52
CA TYR A 73 7.38 -3.73 -9.39
C TYR A 73 8.11 -2.40 -9.31
N VAL A 74 7.39 -1.36 -8.90
CA VAL A 74 7.94 -0.03 -8.70
C VAL A 74 7.81 0.33 -7.22
N GLU A 75 8.91 0.79 -6.61
CA GLU A 75 8.90 1.29 -5.24
C GLU A 75 8.68 2.80 -5.23
N TYR A 76 7.69 3.24 -4.42
CA TYR A 76 7.39 4.66 -4.21
C TYR A 76 7.19 4.92 -2.73
N LYS A 77 8.07 5.71 -2.14
CA LYS A 77 8.05 6.08 -0.70
C LYS A 77 7.93 4.87 0.24
N GLY A 78 8.64 3.77 -0.10
CA GLY A 78 8.66 2.56 0.72
C GLY A 78 7.53 1.57 0.47
N THR A 79 6.63 1.85 -0.48
CA THR A 79 5.58 0.92 -0.89
C THR A 79 5.84 0.43 -2.31
N CYS A 80 5.76 -0.89 -2.52
CA CYS A 80 5.89 -1.47 -3.84
C CYS A 80 4.54 -1.50 -4.55
N TYR A 81 4.54 -1.16 -5.83
CA TYR A 81 3.34 -1.18 -6.67
C TYR A 81 3.60 -1.98 -7.94
N TYR A 82 2.58 -2.65 -8.43
CA TYR A 82 2.59 -3.31 -9.72
C TYR A 82 1.54 -2.64 -10.60
N TYR A 83 2.00 -2.01 -11.69
CA TYR A 83 1.17 -1.29 -12.63
C TYR A 83 0.94 -2.14 -13.87
N THR A 84 -0.32 -2.27 -14.27
CA THR A 84 -0.69 -2.97 -15.51
C THR A 84 -1.68 -2.11 -16.28
N ARG A 85 -1.32 -1.75 -17.51
CA ARG A 85 -2.23 -1.10 -18.43
C ARG A 85 -3.08 -2.17 -19.12
N GLN A 86 -4.39 -2.13 -18.93
CA GLN A 86 -5.30 -3.07 -19.56
C GLN A 86 -5.70 -2.62 -20.98
N SER A 87 -5.86 -1.29 -21.16
CA SER A 87 -6.18 -0.66 -22.43
C SER A 87 -5.74 0.80 -22.40
N GLU A 88 -5.94 1.52 -23.49
CA GLU A 88 -5.64 2.96 -23.53
C GLU A 88 -6.41 3.77 -22.47
N CYS A 89 -7.59 3.29 -22.09
CA CYS A 89 -8.50 3.96 -21.15
C CYS A 89 -8.57 3.29 -19.78
N ASP A 90 -7.76 2.27 -19.51
CA ASP A 90 -7.89 1.47 -18.29
C ASP A 90 -6.55 0.97 -17.78
N PHE A 91 -6.36 1.05 -16.44
CA PHE A 91 -5.20 0.47 -15.78
C PHE A 91 -5.59 -0.16 -14.44
N GLU A 92 -4.73 -1.04 -13.96
CA GLU A 92 -4.79 -1.63 -12.64
C GLU A 92 -3.51 -1.31 -11.87
N LEU A 93 -3.64 -0.98 -10.60
CA LEU A 93 -2.51 -0.73 -9.70
C LEU A 93 -2.64 -1.65 -8.49
N LEU A 94 -1.71 -2.59 -8.38
CA LEU A 94 -1.68 -3.60 -7.33
C LEU A 94 -0.67 -3.22 -6.25
N ILE A 95 -1.06 -3.35 -4.98
CA ILE A 95 -0.14 -3.32 -3.84
C ILE A 95 0.06 -4.77 -3.39
N PRO A 96 1.23 -5.39 -3.66
CA PRO A 96 1.46 -6.77 -3.27
C PRO A 96 1.71 -6.85 -1.76
N ASP A 97 0.73 -7.37 -1.01
CA ASP A 97 0.80 -7.52 0.44
C ASP A 97 0.23 -8.87 0.88
N GLY A 98 0.82 -9.96 0.38
CA GLY A 98 0.43 -11.31 0.73
C GLY A 98 -0.99 -11.69 0.28
N LEU A 99 -1.82 -12.14 1.23
CA LEU A 99 -3.16 -12.64 0.93
C LEU A 99 -4.18 -11.55 0.61
N ASP A 100 -3.93 -10.32 1.09
CA ASP A 100 -4.86 -9.20 0.96
C ASP A 100 -4.34 -8.13 0.00
N SER A 101 -3.72 -8.52 -1.10
CA SER A 101 -3.18 -7.59 -2.07
C SER A 101 -4.28 -6.71 -2.70
N PRO A 102 -4.42 -5.44 -2.29
CA PRO A 102 -5.45 -4.57 -2.86
C PRO A 102 -5.11 -4.16 -4.28
N ILE A 103 -6.13 -4.10 -5.13
CA ILE A 103 -6.01 -3.70 -6.53
C ILE A 103 -6.89 -2.48 -6.76
N TYR A 104 -6.33 -1.43 -7.33
CA TYR A 104 -7.08 -0.27 -7.80
C TYR A 104 -7.44 -0.45 -9.26
N TYR A 105 -8.71 -0.35 -9.59
CA TYR A 105 -9.22 -0.38 -10.96
C TYR A 105 -9.62 1.03 -11.38
N SER A 106 -9.00 1.54 -12.44
CA SER A 106 -9.25 2.91 -12.92
C SER A 106 -10.69 3.13 -13.35
N LEU A 107 -11.33 2.14 -13.98
CA LEU A 107 -12.72 2.23 -14.43
C LEU A 107 -13.70 2.31 -13.26
N ALA A 108 -13.43 1.62 -12.17
CA ALA A 108 -14.28 1.65 -10.99
C ALA A 108 -13.92 2.80 -10.03
N GLU A 109 -12.73 3.39 -10.21
CA GLU A 109 -12.17 4.45 -9.36
C GLU A 109 -12.10 4.06 -7.88
N LYS A 110 -11.88 2.78 -7.59
CA LYS A 110 -11.79 2.28 -6.20
C LYS A 110 -10.95 1.03 -6.08
N TRP A 111 -10.60 0.72 -4.83
CA TRP A 111 -9.80 -0.44 -4.46
C TRP A 111 -10.67 -1.67 -4.19
N PHE A 112 -10.15 -2.83 -4.59
CA PHE A 112 -10.72 -4.14 -4.28
C PHE A 112 -9.67 -5.00 -3.60
N SER A 113 -10.09 -5.84 -2.68
CA SER A 113 -9.23 -6.78 -1.96
C SER A 113 -9.61 -8.22 -2.29
#